data_56676ea1b3dbe8e40503f27430841a1f
#
_entry.id   56676ea1b3dbe8e40503f27430841a1f
#
_cell.length_a   1.000
_cell.length_b   1.000
_cell.length_c   1.000
_cell.angle_alpha   90.00
_cell.angle_beta   90.00
_cell.angle_gamma   90.00
#
_symmetry.space_group_name_H-M   'P 1'
#
loop_
_entity.id
_entity.type
_entity.pdbx_description
1 polymer ?
#
loop_
_entity_poly.entity_id
_entity_poly.type
_entity_poly.pdbx_seq_one_letter_code
_entity_poly.pdbx_strand_id
1 'polypeptide(L)'
;MGTYTADAVSLLVYLVDTLPQRADQIFTEAEAGETVIQAPSTALVEALYSVARDKNVRGVTLTGTPEAARQALVGNGPVSVAPVADEELIRYVRIVDAFNIHDALIVASHQAQGTDAIIATDGVIQETGFETVWK
;
A
#
# COMPACT_ATOMS: atom_id res chain seq x y z
N MET A 1 -12.00 -9.39 -11.57
CA MET A 1 -11.87 -8.25 -10.65
C MET A 1 -11.17 -8.71 -9.38
N GLY A 2 -10.12 -8.03 -8.97
CA GLY A 2 -9.36 -8.38 -7.79
C GLY A 2 -9.43 -7.32 -6.71
N THR A 3 -9.01 -7.69 -5.50
CA THR A 3 -8.85 -6.76 -4.38
C THR A 3 -7.44 -6.88 -3.83
N TYR A 4 -6.81 -5.75 -3.53
CA TYR A 4 -5.41 -5.71 -3.13
C TYR A 4 -5.21 -4.78 -1.95
N THR A 5 -4.23 -5.11 -1.11
CA THR A 5 -3.74 -4.23 -0.06
C THR A 5 -2.38 -3.68 -0.50
N ALA A 6 -2.23 -2.35 -0.47
CA ALA A 6 -0.98 -1.68 -0.88
C ALA A 6 -0.19 -1.21 0.34
N ASP A 7 1.13 -1.42 0.31
CA ASP A 7 2.03 -0.89 1.32
C ASP A 7 2.47 0.54 0.97
N ALA A 8 3.17 1.20 1.90
CA ALA A 8 3.60 2.59 1.69
C ALA A 8 4.57 2.74 0.51
N VAL A 9 5.46 1.76 0.32
CA VAL A 9 6.44 1.82 -0.78
C VAL A 9 5.73 1.79 -2.13
N SER A 10 4.75 0.91 -2.31
CA SER A 10 4.00 0.83 -3.57
C SER A 10 3.24 2.12 -3.86
N LEU A 11 2.68 2.76 -2.83
CA LEU A 11 2.02 4.07 -2.99
C LEU A 11 3.00 5.15 -3.44
N LEU A 12 4.20 5.17 -2.88
CA LEU A 12 5.23 6.14 -3.25
C LEU A 12 5.75 5.90 -4.67
N VAL A 13 5.95 4.65 -5.06
CA VAL A 13 6.41 4.31 -6.41
C VAL A 13 5.34 4.66 -7.45
N TYR A 14 4.06 4.49 -7.09
CA TYR A 14 2.95 4.97 -7.92
C TYR A 14 3.02 6.50 -8.12
N LEU A 15 3.24 7.25 -7.03
CA LEU A 15 3.30 8.72 -7.10
C LEU A 15 4.43 9.23 -8.01
N VAL A 16 5.55 8.53 -8.07
CA VAL A 16 6.67 8.91 -8.95
C VAL A 16 6.59 8.23 -10.32
N ASP A 17 5.52 7.50 -10.60
CA ASP A 17 5.23 6.86 -11.89
C ASP A 17 6.33 5.90 -12.37
N THR A 18 6.83 5.07 -11.46
CA THR A 18 7.88 4.09 -11.76
C THR A 18 7.51 2.67 -11.35
N LEU A 19 6.21 2.36 -11.30
CA LEU A 19 5.74 1.01 -10.95
C LEU A 19 6.21 -0.02 -11.98
N PRO A 20 6.63 -1.22 -11.54
CA PRO A 20 6.86 -2.32 -12.48
C PRO A 20 5.56 -2.78 -13.13
N GLN A 21 5.69 -3.51 -14.22
CA GLN A 21 4.57 -3.80 -15.12
C GLN A 21 3.32 -4.36 -14.43
N ARG A 22 3.48 -5.35 -13.59
CA ARG A 22 2.31 -6.00 -12.93
C ARG A 22 1.62 -5.05 -11.96
N ALA A 23 2.39 -4.36 -11.11
CA ALA A 23 1.83 -3.39 -10.17
C ALA A 23 1.18 -2.22 -10.92
N ASP A 24 1.81 -1.72 -11.97
CA ASP A 24 1.24 -0.65 -12.79
C ASP A 24 -0.09 -1.05 -13.41
N GLN A 25 -0.20 -2.28 -13.90
CA GLN A 25 -1.44 -2.80 -14.45
C GLN A 25 -2.56 -2.79 -13.39
N ILE A 26 -2.27 -3.21 -12.17
CA ILE A 26 -3.26 -3.24 -11.09
C ILE A 26 -3.72 -1.83 -10.75
N PHE A 27 -2.80 -0.87 -10.63
CA PHE A 27 -3.17 0.53 -10.36
C PHE A 27 -3.98 1.13 -11.52
N THR A 28 -3.63 0.82 -12.76
CA THR A 28 -4.38 1.27 -13.94
C THR A 28 -5.81 0.71 -13.93
N GLU A 29 -5.97 -0.56 -13.61
CA GLU A 29 -7.29 -1.18 -13.48
C GLU A 29 -8.11 -0.56 -12.34
N ALA A 30 -7.45 -0.20 -11.24
CA ALA A 30 -8.11 0.48 -10.12
C ALA A 30 -8.57 1.88 -10.52
N GLU A 31 -7.77 2.61 -11.28
CA GLU A 31 -8.17 3.92 -11.83
C GLU A 31 -9.41 3.81 -12.72
N ALA A 32 -9.53 2.70 -13.43
CA ALA A 32 -10.69 2.43 -14.29
C ALA A 32 -11.90 1.86 -13.53
N GLY A 33 -11.78 1.63 -12.22
CA GLY A 33 -12.86 1.05 -11.43
C GLY A 33 -13.03 -0.46 -11.59
N GLU A 34 -12.08 -1.15 -12.20
CA GLU A 34 -12.15 -2.59 -12.48
C GLU A 34 -11.55 -3.44 -11.37
N THR A 35 -10.82 -2.82 -10.46
CA THR A 35 -10.10 -3.47 -9.36
C THR A 35 -10.16 -2.56 -8.15
N VAL A 36 -10.07 -3.13 -6.96
CA VAL A 36 -10.05 -2.36 -5.71
C VAL A 36 -8.67 -2.47 -5.08
N ILE A 37 -8.05 -1.31 -4.83
CA ILE A 37 -6.83 -1.23 -4.03
C ILE A 37 -7.18 -0.55 -2.72
N GLN A 38 -6.87 -1.21 -1.61
CA GLN A 38 -7.03 -0.65 -0.28
C GLN A 38 -5.65 -0.43 0.33
N ALA A 39 -5.51 0.62 1.12
CA ALA A 39 -4.31 0.85 1.91
C ALA A 39 -4.69 1.11 3.35
N PRO A 40 -4.05 0.45 4.32
CA PRO A 40 -4.29 0.80 5.70
C PRO A 40 -3.94 2.26 5.95
N SER A 41 -4.70 2.92 6.80
CA SER A 41 -4.49 4.35 7.10
C SER A 41 -3.05 4.65 7.52
N THR A 42 -2.40 3.72 8.21
CA THR A 42 -1.00 3.85 8.62
C THR A 42 -0.04 3.90 7.44
N ALA A 43 -0.27 3.10 6.39
CA ALA A 43 0.56 3.14 5.18
C ALA A 43 0.38 4.47 4.43
N LEU A 44 -0.84 4.98 4.39
CA LEU A 44 -1.10 6.29 3.78
C LEU A 44 -0.42 7.41 4.56
N VAL A 45 -0.50 7.40 5.89
CA VAL A 45 0.19 8.39 6.73
C VAL A 45 1.70 8.34 6.48
N GLU A 46 2.28 7.15 6.41
CA GLU A 46 3.70 6.97 6.15
C GLU A 46 4.10 7.53 4.77
N ALA A 47 3.30 7.24 3.74
CA ALA A 47 3.55 7.76 2.40
C ALA A 47 3.47 9.30 2.37
N LEU A 48 2.45 9.87 2.99
CA LEU A 48 2.28 11.32 3.05
C LEU A 48 3.39 12.00 3.86
N TYR A 49 3.89 11.35 4.91
CA TYR A 49 5.06 11.83 5.65
C TYR A 49 6.29 11.91 4.74
N SER A 50 6.51 10.91 3.90
CA SER A 50 7.62 10.90 2.94
C SER A 50 7.51 12.05 1.93
N VAL A 51 6.30 12.35 1.46
CA VAL A 51 6.06 13.50 0.58
C VAL A 51 6.40 14.80 1.30
N ALA A 52 5.98 14.95 2.56
CA ALA A 52 6.27 16.16 3.35
C ALA A 52 7.77 16.36 3.58
N ARG A 53 8.57 15.30 3.52
CA ARG A 53 10.03 15.34 3.69
C ARG A 53 10.80 15.39 2.38
N ASP A 54 10.13 15.50 1.25
CA ASP A 54 10.73 15.52 -0.08
C ASP A 54 11.72 14.35 -0.29
N LYS A 55 11.35 13.16 0.18
CA LYS A 55 12.22 11.99 0.09
C LYS A 55 12.45 11.55 -1.34
N ASN A 56 13.58 10.89 -1.58
CA ASN A 56 13.89 10.28 -2.87
C ASN A 56 13.28 8.88 -2.94
N VAL A 57 12.59 8.60 -4.05
CA VAL A 57 11.98 7.30 -4.31
C VAL A 57 12.49 6.83 -5.67
N ARG A 58 13.31 5.80 -5.68
CA ARG A 58 13.89 5.22 -6.91
C ARG A 58 14.56 6.27 -7.80
N GLY A 59 15.32 7.17 -7.21
CA GLY A 59 16.03 8.22 -7.92
C GLY A 59 15.19 9.45 -8.23
N VAL A 60 13.92 9.46 -7.87
CA VAL A 60 13.02 10.59 -8.10
C VAL A 60 12.72 11.25 -6.74
N THR A 61 13.00 12.55 -6.64
CA THR A 61 12.67 13.30 -5.43
C THR A 61 11.18 13.62 -5.44
N LEU A 62 10.50 13.28 -4.34
CA LEU A 62 9.08 13.62 -4.18
C LEU A 62 8.92 15.13 -4.13
N THR A 63 8.00 15.64 -4.94
CA THR A 63 7.67 17.06 -5.01
C THR A 63 6.18 17.26 -4.76
N GLY A 64 5.79 18.50 -4.53
CA GLY A 64 4.40 18.82 -4.26
C GLY A 64 4.07 18.72 -2.78
N THR A 65 2.78 18.82 -2.48
CA THR A 65 2.29 18.88 -1.11
C THR A 65 1.69 17.53 -0.68
N PRO A 66 1.66 17.25 0.63
CA PRO A 66 0.93 16.08 1.11
C PRO A 66 -0.53 16.08 0.69
N GLU A 67 -1.19 17.23 0.63
CA GLU A 67 -2.59 17.32 0.18
C GLU A 67 -2.74 16.91 -1.29
N ALA A 68 -1.84 17.35 -2.16
CA ALA A 68 -1.87 16.93 -3.57
C ALA A 68 -1.65 15.42 -3.69
N ALA A 69 -0.75 14.85 -2.89
CA ALA A 69 -0.51 13.41 -2.87
C ALA A 69 -1.74 12.66 -2.35
N ARG A 70 -2.42 13.14 -1.32
CA ARG A 70 -3.66 12.54 -0.82
C ARG A 70 -4.73 12.53 -1.90
N GLN A 71 -4.88 13.61 -2.65
CA GLN A 71 -5.84 13.68 -3.76
C GLN A 71 -5.47 12.68 -4.87
N ALA A 72 -4.19 12.58 -5.19
CA ALA A 72 -3.73 11.67 -6.25
C ALA A 72 -3.92 10.19 -5.85
N LEU A 73 -3.79 9.86 -4.59
CA LEU A 73 -3.94 8.49 -4.10
C LEU A 73 -5.40 8.15 -3.79
N VAL A 74 -6.10 8.99 -3.04
CA VAL A 74 -7.39 8.68 -2.46
C VAL A 74 -8.52 9.55 -3.02
N GLY A 75 -8.41 10.86 -2.91
CA GLY A 75 -9.51 11.77 -3.25
C GLY A 75 -10.02 11.61 -4.68
N ASN A 76 -9.11 11.62 -5.65
CA ASN A 76 -9.39 11.40 -7.07
C ASN A 76 -8.61 10.20 -7.61
N GLY A 77 -8.07 9.38 -6.73
CA GLY A 77 -7.12 8.33 -7.10
C GLY A 77 -7.67 6.92 -6.95
N PRO A 78 -6.81 5.93 -7.20
CA PRO A 78 -7.20 4.53 -7.26
C PRO A 78 -7.29 3.83 -5.91
N VAL A 79 -6.98 4.51 -4.81
CA VAL A 79 -6.81 3.87 -3.50
C VAL A 79 -7.96 4.21 -2.56
N SER A 80 -8.48 3.19 -1.88
CA SER A 80 -9.46 3.34 -0.79
C SER A 80 -8.75 3.17 0.55
N VAL A 81 -9.16 3.92 1.55
CA VAL A 81 -8.60 3.82 2.90
C VAL A 81 -9.21 2.63 3.63
N ALA A 82 -8.35 1.76 4.17
CA ALA A 82 -8.78 0.73 5.12
C ALA A 82 -8.42 1.22 6.53
N PRO A 83 -9.41 1.56 7.38
CA PRO A 83 -9.10 2.05 8.71
C PRO A 83 -8.41 0.97 9.55
N VAL A 84 -7.44 1.37 10.36
CA VAL A 84 -6.84 0.47 11.35
C VAL A 84 -7.71 0.52 12.59
N ALA A 85 -8.53 -0.51 12.76
CA ALA A 85 -9.51 -0.62 13.83
C ALA A 85 -9.26 -1.90 14.64
N ASP A 86 -10.22 -2.32 15.46
CA ASP A 86 -10.03 -3.44 16.36
C ASP A 86 -9.75 -4.77 15.62
N GLU A 87 -10.40 -4.99 14.48
CA GLU A 87 -10.18 -6.21 13.69
C GLU A 87 -8.72 -6.33 13.25
N GLU A 88 -8.11 -5.23 12.80
CA GLU A 88 -6.71 -5.20 12.42
C GLU A 88 -5.79 -5.43 13.62
N LEU A 89 -6.14 -4.88 14.79
CA LEU A 89 -5.37 -5.09 16.01
C LEU A 89 -5.40 -6.55 16.46
N ILE A 90 -6.54 -7.20 16.37
CA ILE A 90 -6.69 -8.62 16.69
C ILE A 90 -5.75 -9.46 15.81
N ARG A 91 -5.71 -9.17 14.50
CA ARG A 91 -4.82 -9.86 13.56
C ARG A 91 -3.35 -9.54 13.82
N TYR A 92 -3.07 -8.26 14.08
CA TYR A 92 -1.72 -7.76 14.31
C TYR A 92 -1.03 -8.48 15.48
N VAL A 93 -1.70 -8.62 16.61
CA VAL A 93 -1.08 -9.23 17.80
C VAL A 93 -0.71 -10.70 17.59
N ARG A 94 -1.31 -11.37 16.61
CA ARG A 94 -1.03 -12.77 16.28
C ARG A 94 0.21 -12.93 15.38
N ILE A 95 0.64 -11.87 14.69
CA ILE A 95 1.69 -11.96 13.68
C ILE A 95 2.86 -11.03 13.92
N VAL A 96 2.75 -10.11 14.90
CA VAL A 96 3.76 -9.05 15.08
C VAL A 96 5.16 -9.59 15.36
N ASP A 97 5.28 -10.77 15.96
CA ASP A 97 6.58 -11.38 16.25
C ASP A 97 7.32 -11.84 14.98
N ALA A 98 6.61 -12.05 13.88
CA ALA A 98 7.20 -12.53 12.63
C ALA A 98 7.59 -11.40 11.68
N PHE A 99 7.18 -10.17 11.94
CA PHE A 99 7.36 -9.03 11.04
C PHE A 99 7.81 -7.79 11.81
N ASN A 100 8.36 -6.79 11.09
CA ASN A 100 8.49 -5.46 11.67
C ASN A 100 7.09 -4.81 11.78
N ILE A 101 7.02 -3.67 12.45
CA ILE A 101 5.75 -2.98 12.71
C ILE A 101 4.96 -2.68 11.43
N HIS A 102 5.66 -2.23 10.39
CA HIS A 102 5.00 -1.81 9.14
C HIS A 102 4.47 -3.02 8.37
N ASP A 103 5.27 -4.05 8.21
CA ASP A 103 4.85 -5.27 7.51
C ASP A 103 3.73 -5.99 8.25
N ALA A 104 3.80 -6.03 9.57
CA ALA A 104 2.73 -6.63 10.39
C ALA A 104 1.40 -5.91 10.19
N LEU A 105 1.42 -4.57 10.10
CA LEU A 105 0.20 -3.79 9.85
C LEU A 105 -0.37 -4.06 8.46
N ILE A 106 0.48 -4.18 7.45
CA ILE A 106 0.06 -4.51 6.08
C ILE A 106 -0.60 -5.89 6.04
N VAL A 107 0.04 -6.90 6.63
CA VAL A 107 -0.49 -8.26 6.66
C VAL A 107 -1.81 -8.31 7.46
N ALA A 108 -1.86 -7.63 8.60
CA ALA A 108 -3.08 -7.57 9.42
C ALA A 108 -4.25 -6.94 8.66
N SER A 109 -3.99 -5.87 7.92
CA SER A 109 -5.01 -5.22 7.08
C SER A 109 -5.48 -6.15 5.96
N HIS A 110 -4.55 -6.81 5.28
CA HIS A 110 -4.85 -7.80 4.25
C HIS A 110 -5.77 -8.91 4.79
N GLN A 111 -5.46 -9.46 5.95
CA GLN A 111 -6.27 -10.50 6.57
C GLN A 111 -7.64 -9.99 6.98
N ALA A 112 -7.70 -8.83 7.62
CA ALA A 112 -8.95 -8.25 8.12
C ALA A 112 -9.90 -7.86 6.99
N GLN A 113 -9.36 -7.32 5.90
CA GLN A 113 -10.16 -6.88 4.75
C GLN A 113 -10.42 -8.02 3.76
N GLY A 114 -9.71 -9.14 3.87
CA GLY A 114 -9.89 -10.27 2.97
C GLY A 114 -9.47 -9.99 1.54
N THR A 115 -8.43 -9.17 1.34
CA THR A 115 -7.94 -8.89 -0.02
C THR A 115 -7.24 -10.10 -0.62
N ASP A 116 -7.19 -10.16 -1.96
CA ASP A 116 -6.63 -11.31 -2.66
C ASP A 116 -5.11 -11.38 -2.55
N ALA A 117 -4.44 -10.23 -2.54
CA ALA A 117 -2.98 -10.17 -2.50
C ALA A 117 -2.51 -8.82 -1.94
N ILE A 118 -1.22 -8.75 -1.63
CA ILE A 118 -0.55 -7.55 -1.15
C ILE A 118 0.34 -7.01 -2.26
N ILE A 119 0.22 -5.72 -2.57
CA ILE A 119 1.12 -5.05 -3.51
C ILE A 119 2.32 -4.58 -2.69
N ALA A 120 3.44 -5.28 -2.81
CA ALA A 120 4.64 -5.00 -2.02
C ALA A 120 5.87 -5.61 -2.67
N THR A 121 7.02 -4.98 -2.43
CA THR A 121 8.34 -5.50 -2.83
C THR A 121 8.93 -6.42 -1.79
N ASP A 122 8.33 -6.53 -0.62
CA ASP A 122 8.95 -7.13 0.54
C ASP A 122 8.99 -8.66 0.45
N GLY A 123 10.21 -9.21 0.33
CA GLY A 123 10.43 -10.65 0.31
C GLY A 123 10.06 -11.34 1.62
N VAL A 124 10.12 -10.64 2.75
CA VAL A 124 9.75 -11.21 4.06
C VAL A 124 8.27 -11.58 4.07
N ILE A 125 7.41 -10.71 3.57
CA ILE A 125 5.97 -10.99 3.48
C ILE A 125 5.74 -12.21 2.59
N GLN A 126 6.38 -12.26 1.43
CA GLN A 126 6.26 -13.37 0.49
C GLN A 126 6.76 -14.69 1.09
N GLU A 127 7.90 -14.66 1.78
CA GLU A 127 8.52 -15.84 2.39
C GLU A 127 7.65 -16.47 3.48
N THR A 128 6.79 -15.70 4.10
CA THR A 128 5.86 -16.20 5.13
C THR A 128 4.57 -16.76 4.55
N GLY A 129 4.46 -16.86 3.21
CA GLY A 129 3.37 -17.53 2.54
C GLY A 129 2.20 -16.64 2.12
N PHE A 130 2.32 -15.33 2.27
CA PHE A 130 1.29 -14.41 1.80
C PHE A 130 1.48 -14.10 0.32
N GLU A 131 0.37 -14.03 -0.40
CA GLU A 131 0.38 -13.71 -1.83
C GLU A 131 0.77 -12.24 -2.03
N THR A 132 1.86 -12.01 -2.77
CA THR A 132 2.33 -10.67 -3.10
C THR A 132 2.41 -10.49 -4.61
N VAL A 133 2.22 -9.25 -5.07
CA VAL A 133 2.35 -8.88 -6.47
C VAL A 133 3.21 -7.63 -6.59
N TRP A 134 4.08 -7.60 -7.59
CA TRP A 134 4.93 -6.43 -7.83
C TRP A 134 5.34 -6.33 -9.31
N LYS A 135 6.14 -7.25 -9.80
CA LYS A 135 6.64 -7.26 -11.18
C LYS A 135 5.67 -7.86 -12.19
#